data_3a67599bb58b70fb3576b62509b3ba41
#
_entry.id   3a67599bb58b70fb3576b62509b3ba41
#
_cell.length_a   1.000
_cell.length_b   1.000
_cell.length_c   1.000
_cell.angle_alpha   90.00
_cell.angle_beta   90.00
_cell.angle_gamma   90.00
#
_symmetry.space_group_name_H-M   'P 1'
#
loop_
_entity.id
_entity.type
_entity.pdbx_description
1 polymer ?
#
loop_
_entity_poly.entity_id
_entity_poly.type
_entity_poly.pdbx_seq_one_letter_code
_entity_poly.pdbx_strand_id
1 'polypeptide(L)'
;RQKQFIGNASHEMQTPLAVCRNRLEMLVDDAPTLTEEQLGEIAKVQRTLDYLVRLNRSLLLLSKIDNGQFPETEAVDMNALVRRTAEDMEEIYAYRNMRFTLADEGPLTVRMNPSLAGSVVANLVKNAFVHGDAGGEIVVTVASRRLTVANSGAGGPLDAGHIFDRFYQGAKKEGSTGLGLAVVDAVCRLYGLKVAYSHTDGRHCFTVDFPA
;
A
#
# COMPACT_ATOMS: atom_id res chain seq x y z
N ARG A 1 -16.18 10.80 18.35
CA ARG A 1 -16.15 9.63 19.27
C ARG A 1 -15.82 8.32 18.54
N GLN A 2 -16.48 7.97 17.44
CA GLN A 2 -16.25 6.71 16.71
C GLN A 2 -14.82 6.59 16.13
N LYS A 3 -14.27 7.66 15.57
CA LYS A 3 -12.91 7.69 14.99
C LYS A 3 -11.83 7.49 16.07
N GLN A 4 -12.00 8.08 17.24
CA GLN A 4 -11.09 7.94 18.38
C GLN A 4 -11.14 6.54 18.99
N PHE A 5 -12.31 5.91 18.99
CA PHE A 5 -12.50 4.51 19.43
C PHE A 5 -11.74 3.54 18.52
N ILE A 6 -11.81 3.70 17.19
CA ILE A 6 -11.08 2.86 16.24
C ILE A 6 -9.56 3.00 16.45
N GLY A 7 -9.05 4.22 16.67
CA GLY A 7 -7.63 4.45 16.95
C GLY A 7 -7.15 3.72 18.21
N ASN A 8 -7.88 3.85 19.30
CA ASN A 8 -7.53 3.21 20.56
C ASN A 8 -7.60 1.68 20.46
N ALA A 9 -8.69 1.14 19.89
CA ALA A 9 -8.84 -0.30 19.67
C ALA A 9 -7.71 -0.87 18.79
N SER A 10 -7.32 -0.15 17.74
CA SER A 10 -6.23 -0.57 16.86
C SER A 10 -4.88 -0.58 17.57
N HIS A 11 -4.61 0.35 18.47
CA HIS A 11 -3.40 0.32 19.31
C HIS A 11 -3.39 -0.90 20.26
N GLU A 12 -4.50 -1.14 20.92
CA GLU A 12 -4.65 -2.30 21.83
C GLU A 12 -4.49 -3.65 21.11
N MET A 13 -4.83 -3.71 19.80
CA MET A 13 -4.67 -4.92 19.00
C MET A 13 -3.23 -5.18 18.53
N GLN A 14 -2.36 -4.18 18.49
CA GLN A 14 -0.98 -4.36 18.01
C GLN A 14 -0.19 -5.35 18.88
N THR A 15 -0.27 -5.21 20.19
CA THR A 15 0.46 -6.05 21.15
C THR A 15 0.06 -7.52 21.07
N PRO A 16 -1.24 -7.91 21.17
CA PRO A 16 -1.62 -9.32 21.08
C PRO A 16 -1.30 -9.94 19.72
N LEU A 17 -1.43 -9.19 18.62
CA LEU A 17 -1.07 -9.71 17.30
C LEU A 17 0.45 -9.97 17.18
N ALA A 18 1.29 -9.08 17.73
CA ALA A 18 2.73 -9.29 17.77
C ALA A 18 3.12 -10.51 18.63
N VAL A 19 2.47 -10.69 19.79
CA VAL A 19 2.68 -11.86 20.65
C VAL A 19 2.30 -13.15 19.92
N CYS A 20 1.15 -13.19 19.26
CA CYS A 20 0.73 -14.37 18.50
C CYS A 20 1.73 -14.72 17.39
N ARG A 21 2.21 -13.71 16.64
CA ARG A 21 3.20 -13.92 15.58
C ARG A 21 4.49 -14.50 16.15
N ASN A 22 5.06 -13.88 17.19
CA ASN A 22 6.30 -14.38 17.81
C ASN A 22 6.14 -15.81 18.36
N ARG A 23 5.00 -16.15 18.93
CA ARG A 23 4.73 -17.52 19.42
C ARG A 23 4.69 -18.54 18.29
N LEU A 24 4.13 -18.18 17.12
CA LEU A 24 4.13 -19.07 15.95
C LEU A 24 5.54 -19.23 15.35
N GLU A 25 6.33 -18.16 15.30
CA GLU A 25 7.74 -18.20 14.86
C GLU A 25 8.54 -19.16 15.76
N MET A 26 8.42 -19.01 17.09
CA MET A 26 9.07 -19.92 18.06
C MET A 26 8.63 -21.38 17.89
N LEU A 27 7.35 -21.65 17.62
CA LEU A 27 6.86 -23.01 17.39
C LEU A 27 7.51 -23.67 16.16
N VAL A 28 7.81 -22.90 15.14
CA VAL A 28 8.49 -23.40 13.93
C VAL A 28 9.97 -23.64 14.19
N ASP A 29 10.63 -22.72 14.92
CA ASP A 29 12.07 -22.79 15.19
C ASP A 29 12.42 -23.91 16.20
N ASP A 30 11.59 -24.14 17.21
CA ASP A 30 11.84 -25.07 18.30
C ASP A 30 11.39 -26.52 18.01
N ALA A 31 10.73 -26.77 16.86
CA ALA A 31 10.10 -28.06 16.61
C ALA A 31 10.65 -28.81 15.38
N PRO A 32 11.77 -29.56 15.53
CA PRO A 32 12.28 -30.41 14.43
C PRO A 32 11.36 -31.59 14.08
N THR A 33 10.22 -31.74 14.73
CA THR A 33 9.30 -32.88 14.61
C THR A 33 7.94 -32.54 14.01
N LEU A 34 7.73 -31.31 13.48
CA LEU A 34 6.47 -30.94 12.83
C LEU A 34 6.31 -31.68 11.50
N THR A 35 5.12 -32.23 11.27
CA THR A 35 4.77 -32.82 9.99
C THR A 35 4.55 -31.74 8.94
N GLU A 36 4.64 -32.08 7.63
CA GLU A 36 4.33 -31.14 6.53
C GLU A 36 2.90 -30.58 6.64
N GLU A 37 1.94 -31.37 7.10
CA GLU A 37 0.58 -30.94 7.32
C GLU A 37 0.49 -29.86 8.44
N GLN A 38 1.19 -30.07 9.56
CA GLN A 38 1.26 -29.12 10.67
C GLN A 38 1.94 -27.81 10.25
N LEU A 39 3.04 -27.88 9.49
CA LEU A 39 3.71 -26.72 8.91
C LEU A 39 2.77 -25.94 7.96
N GLY A 40 1.98 -26.68 7.16
CA GLY A 40 0.97 -26.09 6.29
C GLY A 40 -0.12 -25.30 7.04
N GLU A 41 -0.62 -25.85 8.16
CA GLU A 41 -1.60 -25.18 9.00
C GLU A 41 -0.99 -23.95 9.72
N ILE A 42 0.22 -24.05 10.24
CA ILE A 42 0.94 -22.92 10.85
C ILE A 42 1.11 -21.80 9.82
N ALA A 43 1.52 -22.11 8.59
CA ALA A 43 1.67 -21.12 7.52
C ALA A 43 0.33 -20.43 7.17
N LYS A 44 -0.81 -21.13 7.23
CA LYS A 44 -2.14 -20.51 7.06
C LYS A 44 -2.44 -19.51 8.18
N VAL A 45 -2.16 -19.88 9.43
CA VAL A 45 -2.36 -19.01 10.59
C VAL A 45 -1.45 -17.78 10.50
N GLN A 46 -0.16 -17.97 10.15
CA GLN A 46 0.77 -16.86 9.95
C GLN A 46 0.26 -15.87 8.89
N ARG A 47 -0.18 -16.35 7.72
CA ARG A 47 -0.77 -15.48 6.68
C ARG A 47 -1.97 -14.69 7.18
N THR A 48 -2.83 -15.32 7.99
CA THR A 48 -4.01 -14.65 8.59
C THR A 48 -3.58 -13.57 9.57
N LEU A 49 -2.60 -13.84 10.42
CA LEU A 49 -2.04 -12.86 11.35
C LEU A 49 -1.40 -11.68 10.63
N ASP A 50 -0.62 -11.94 9.59
CA ASP A 50 0.00 -10.88 8.77
C ASP A 50 -1.06 -10.01 8.09
N TYR A 51 -2.15 -10.60 7.62
CA TYR A 51 -3.29 -9.86 7.12
C TYR A 51 -3.89 -8.95 8.19
N LEU A 52 -4.16 -9.46 9.41
CA LEU A 52 -4.69 -8.68 10.53
C LEU A 52 -3.74 -7.56 10.96
N VAL A 53 -2.44 -7.81 11.00
CA VAL A 53 -1.42 -6.78 11.30
C VAL A 53 -1.46 -5.65 10.26
N ARG A 54 -1.49 -5.99 8.95
CA ARG A 54 -1.58 -4.98 7.89
C ARG A 54 -2.89 -4.20 7.96
N LEU A 55 -4.01 -4.89 8.18
CA LEU A 55 -5.32 -4.27 8.34
C LEU A 55 -5.32 -3.27 9.49
N ASN A 56 -4.84 -3.70 10.65
CA ASN A 56 -4.79 -2.88 11.86
C ASN A 56 -3.88 -1.65 11.68
N ARG A 57 -2.72 -1.81 11.05
CA ARG A 57 -1.81 -0.68 10.72
C ARG A 57 -2.48 0.35 9.81
N SER A 58 -3.21 -0.10 8.79
CA SER A 58 -3.91 0.80 7.87
C SER A 58 -5.05 1.56 8.56
N LEU A 59 -5.83 0.87 9.42
CA LEU A 59 -6.90 1.50 10.19
C LEU A 59 -6.34 2.55 11.17
N LEU A 60 -5.24 2.22 11.85
CA LEU A 60 -4.56 3.15 12.75
C LEU A 60 -4.05 4.38 12.02
N LEU A 61 -3.42 4.18 10.85
CA LEU A 61 -2.94 5.29 10.03
C LEU A 61 -4.08 6.20 9.58
N LEU A 62 -5.18 5.63 9.08
CA LEU A 62 -6.38 6.39 8.72
C LEU A 62 -6.94 7.17 9.92
N SER A 63 -7.01 6.53 11.09
CA SER A 63 -7.45 7.21 12.32
C SER A 63 -6.53 8.37 12.72
N LYS A 64 -5.22 8.21 12.59
CA LYS A 64 -4.24 9.28 12.87
C LYS A 64 -4.36 10.45 11.89
N ILE A 65 -4.56 10.15 10.59
CA ILE A 65 -4.80 11.17 9.55
C ILE A 65 -6.08 11.94 9.87
N ASP A 66 -7.18 11.23 10.13
CA ASP A 66 -8.48 11.81 10.46
C ASP A 66 -8.46 12.70 11.73
N ASN A 67 -7.53 12.45 12.64
CA ASN A 67 -7.33 13.21 13.89
C ASN A 67 -6.22 14.28 13.79
N GLY A 68 -5.65 14.51 12.61
CA GLY A 68 -4.64 15.55 12.39
C GLY A 68 -3.31 15.30 13.12
N GLN A 69 -2.93 14.06 13.37
CA GLN A 69 -1.73 13.68 14.15
C GLN A 69 -0.43 13.72 13.33
N PHE A 70 -0.37 14.48 12.26
CA PHE A 70 0.82 14.67 11.41
C PHE A 70 1.11 16.15 11.18
N PRO A 71 1.45 16.93 12.22
CA PRO A 71 1.70 18.37 12.08
C PRO A 71 3.02 18.69 11.38
N GLU A 72 3.99 17.77 11.44
CA GLU A 72 5.32 17.98 10.89
C GLU A 72 5.32 17.84 9.37
N THR A 73 5.91 18.82 8.69
CA THR A 73 6.08 18.79 7.23
C THR A 73 7.50 19.24 6.87
N GLU A 74 8.09 18.57 5.90
CA GLU A 74 9.38 18.95 5.32
C GLU A 74 9.34 18.85 3.80
N ALA A 75 10.38 19.30 3.12
CA ALA A 75 10.53 19.16 1.69
C ALA A 75 10.89 17.71 1.37
N VAL A 76 10.02 16.99 0.69
CA VAL A 76 10.22 15.59 0.28
C VAL A 76 10.52 15.54 -1.21
N ASP A 77 11.66 14.95 -1.56
CA ASP A 77 12.02 14.60 -2.94
C ASP A 77 11.26 13.34 -3.36
N MET A 78 10.21 13.52 -4.17
CA MET A 78 9.36 12.42 -4.63
C MET A 78 10.07 11.53 -5.64
N ASN A 79 11.01 12.05 -6.44
CA ASN A 79 11.77 11.26 -7.40
C ASN A 79 12.66 10.24 -6.67
N ALA A 80 13.39 10.69 -5.65
CA ALA A 80 14.21 9.81 -4.81
C ALA A 80 13.35 8.79 -4.02
N LEU A 81 12.20 9.23 -3.50
CA LEU A 81 11.28 8.37 -2.77
C LEU A 81 10.70 7.27 -3.64
N VAL A 82 10.23 7.60 -4.85
CA VAL A 82 9.68 6.63 -5.82
C VAL A 82 10.75 5.60 -6.20
N ARG A 83 11.96 6.06 -6.54
CA ARG A 83 13.07 5.18 -6.94
C ARG A 83 13.37 4.13 -5.86
N ARG A 84 13.60 4.57 -4.63
CA ARG A 84 13.87 3.66 -3.50
C ARG A 84 12.71 2.69 -3.24
N THR A 85 11.47 3.18 -3.26
CA THR A 85 10.30 2.32 -3.06
C THR A 85 10.16 1.29 -4.18
N ALA A 86 10.48 1.66 -5.42
CA ALA A 86 10.45 0.75 -6.55
C ALA A 86 11.49 -0.36 -6.42
N GLU A 87 12.73 -0.02 -6.07
CA GLU A 87 13.82 -0.99 -5.82
C GLU A 87 13.40 -2.03 -4.78
N ASP A 88 12.86 -1.59 -3.63
CA ASP A 88 12.36 -2.49 -2.58
C ASP A 88 11.23 -3.41 -3.10
N MET A 89 10.30 -2.87 -3.91
CA MET A 89 9.17 -3.64 -4.43
C MET A 89 9.58 -4.60 -5.55
N GLU A 90 10.52 -4.24 -6.41
CA GLU A 90 11.05 -5.13 -7.43
C GLU A 90 11.71 -6.37 -6.80
N GLU A 91 12.44 -6.21 -5.69
CA GLU A 91 13.01 -7.33 -4.94
C GLU A 91 11.90 -8.23 -4.35
N ILE A 92 10.94 -7.65 -3.63
CA ILE A 92 9.84 -8.38 -2.98
C ILE A 92 8.98 -9.13 -4.00
N TYR A 93 8.71 -8.55 -5.16
CA TYR A 93 7.82 -9.09 -6.19
C TYR A 93 8.57 -9.68 -7.41
N ALA A 94 9.88 -9.94 -7.30
CA ALA A 94 10.70 -10.50 -8.38
C ALA A 94 10.09 -11.76 -9.01
N TYR A 95 9.44 -12.61 -8.20
CA TYR A 95 8.77 -13.84 -8.67
C TYR A 95 7.63 -13.61 -9.67
N ARG A 96 7.13 -12.36 -9.80
CA ARG A 96 6.08 -12.00 -10.75
C ARG A 96 6.61 -11.68 -12.15
N ASN A 97 7.94 -11.55 -12.32
CA ASN A 97 8.62 -11.24 -13.59
C ASN A 97 8.03 -10.00 -14.30
N MET A 98 7.59 -8.98 -13.54
CA MET A 98 7.04 -7.75 -14.10
C MET A 98 8.18 -6.82 -14.52
N ARG A 99 7.97 -6.08 -15.62
CA ARG A 99 8.90 -5.05 -16.06
C ARG A 99 8.53 -3.73 -15.38
N PHE A 100 9.46 -3.19 -14.60
CA PHE A 100 9.29 -1.86 -14.00
C PHE A 100 10.05 -0.80 -14.81
N THR A 101 9.42 0.35 -15.03
CA THR A 101 10.03 1.50 -15.69
C THR A 101 9.71 2.77 -14.91
N LEU A 102 10.75 3.54 -14.56
CA LEU A 102 10.62 4.87 -13.97
C LEU A 102 10.93 5.92 -15.04
N ALA A 103 9.93 6.70 -15.44
CA ALA A 103 10.07 7.85 -16.30
C ALA A 103 10.20 9.12 -15.43
N ASP A 104 11.39 9.72 -15.43
CA ASP A 104 11.69 10.94 -14.68
C ASP A 104 11.59 12.13 -15.67
N GLU A 105 10.44 12.81 -15.66
CA GLU A 105 10.11 13.92 -16.58
C GLU A 105 10.30 15.30 -15.91
N GLY A 106 10.85 15.32 -14.72
CA GLY A 106 11.19 16.55 -14.01
C GLY A 106 11.13 16.41 -12.49
N PRO A 107 11.75 17.35 -11.77
CA PRO A 107 11.81 17.30 -10.31
C PRO A 107 10.43 17.52 -9.69
N LEU A 108 10.10 16.73 -8.69
CA LEU A 108 8.90 16.86 -7.88
C LEU A 108 9.28 16.89 -6.40
N THR A 109 9.32 18.09 -5.83
CA THR A 109 9.52 18.30 -4.39
C THR A 109 8.23 18.82 -3.78
N VAL A 110 7.76 18.20 -2.71
CA VAL A 110 6.51 18.56 -2.03
C VAL A 110 6.74 18.77 -0.54
N ARG A 111 6.00 19.72 0.06
CA ARG A 111 6.01 19.92 1.52
C ARG A 111 4.93 19.08 2.16
N MET A 112 5.33 17.97 2.77
CA MET A 112 4.41 17.09 3.49
C MET A 112 5.17 16.25 4.54
N ASN A 113 4.43 15.52 5.36
CA ASN A 113 5.05 14.58 6.29
C ASN A 113 5.69 13.42 5.48
N PRO A 114 6.99 13.10 5.69
CA PRO A 114 7.69 12.07 4.91
C PRO A 114 7.08 10.67 5.02
N SER A 115 6.58 10.32 6.21
CA SER A 115 5.93 9.01 6.40
C SER A 115 4.63 8.90 5.61
N LEU A 116 3.88 10.01 5.47
CA LEU A 116 2.67 10.05 4.64
C LEU A 116 2.99 10.04 3.15
N ALA A 117 4.04 10.76 2.73
CA ALA A 117 4.55 10.69 1.36
C ALA A 117 4.96 9.25 1.01
N GLY A 118 5.74 8.60 1.88
CA GLY A 118 6.12 7.19 1.75
C GLY A 118 4.91 6.26 1.67
N SER A 119 3.87 6.52 2.47
CA SER A 119 2.63 5.73 2.45
C SER A 119 1.88 5.85 1.12
N VAL A 120 1.82 7.05 0.52
CA VAL A 120 1.20 7.25 -0.80
C VAL A 120 1.94 6.46 -1.87
N VAL A 121 3.27 6.65 -1.97
CA VAL A 121 4.09 5.98 -2.99
C VAL A 121 4.04 4.47 -2.82
N ALA A 122 4.26 3.97 -1.60
CA ALA A 122 4.26 2.53 -1.33
C ALA A 122 2.91 1.87 -1.64
N ASN A 123 1.78 2.50 -1.32
CA ASN A 123 0.46 1.94 -1.63
C ASN A 123 0.20 1.91 -3.14
N LEU A 124 0.56 2.96 -3.89
CA LEU A 124 0.36 3.01 -5.33
C LEU A 124 1.27 2.00 -6.05
N VAL A 125 2.57 1.98 -5.75
CA VAL A 125 3.53 1.07 -6.38
C VAL A 125 3.21 -0.38 -6.04
N LYS A 126 2.94 -0.69 -4.75
CA LYS A 126 2.52 -2.02 -4.34
C LYS A 126 1.24 -2.46 -5.05
N ASN A 127 0.26 -1.56 -5.19
CA ASN A 127 -0.99 -1.85 -5.89
C ASN A 127 -0.71 -2.29 -7.34
N ALA A 128 0.22 -1.61 -8.03
CA ALA A 128 0.61 -1.96 -9.39
C ALA A 128 1.26 -3.36 -9.45
N PHE A 129 2.16 -3.71 -8.51
CA PHE A 129 2.75 -5.05 -8.45
C PHE A 129 1.74 -6.13 -8.10
N VAL A 130 0.83 -5.90 -7.16
CA VAL A 130 -0.14 -6.90 -6.71
C VAL A 130 -1.23 -7.14 -7.75
N HIS A 131 -1.73 -6.08 -8.38
CA HIS A 131 -2.89 -6.14 -9.28
C HIS A 131 -2.53 -6.18 -10.76
N GLY A 132 -1.32 -5.83 -11.14
CA GLY A 132 -0.82 -6.01 -12.50
C GLY A 132 -0.76 -7.49 -12.92
N ASP A 133 -0.67 -7.76 -14.20
CA ASP A 133 -0.49 -9.11 -14.74
C ASP A 133 0.92 -9.61 -14.48
N ALA A 134 1.08 -10.91 -14.19
CA ALA A 134 2.40 -11.52 -14.12
C ALA A 134 3.07 -11.43 -15.51
N GLY A 135 4.35 -11.05 -15.53
CA GLY A 135 5.09 -10.77 -16.77
C GLY A 135 4.69 -9.46 -17.46
N GLY A 136 3.73 -8.70 -16.88
CA GLY A 136 3.27 -7.43 -17.41
C GLY A 136 4.22 -6.26 -17.13
N GLU A 137 3.72 -5.05 -17.31
CA GLU A 137 4.50 -3.82 -17.22
C GLU A 137 3.94 -2.88 -16.14
N ILE A 138 4.84 -2.25 -15.40
CA ILE A 138 4.55 -1.14 -14.49
C ILE A 138 5.35 0.07 -14.98
N VAL A 139 4.67 1.18 -15.19
CA VAL A 139 5.29 2.45 -15.54
C VAL A 139 4.95 3.47 -14.46
N VAL A 140 5.97 4.02 -13.83
CA VAL A 140 5.84 5.15 -12.90
C VAL A 140 6.43 6.38 -13.58
N THR A 141 5.63 7.43 -13.69
CA THR A 141 6.06 8.72 -14.25
C THR A 141 6.04 9.77 -13.16
N VAL A 142 7.17 10.43 -12.96
CA VAL A 142 7.31 11.60 -12.09
C VAL A 142 7.55 12.83 -12.95
N ALA A 143 6.62 13.76 -12.89
CA ALA A 143 6.71 15.05 -13.56
C ALA A 143 6.63 16.17 -12.53
N SER A 144 6.91 17.43 -12.93
CA SER A 144 7.05 18.57 -12.00
C SER A 144 5.87 18.79 -11.03
N ARG A 145 4.69 18.24 -11.33
CA ARG A 145 3.50 18.42 -10.48
C ARG A 145 2.59 17.19 -10.50
N ARG A 146 3.11 16.05 -10.91
CA ARG A 146 2.30 14.86 -11.11
C ARG A 146 3.10 13.59 -10.88
N LEU A 147 2.52 12.68 -10.14
CA LEU A 147 2.96 11.29 -10.03
C LEU A 147 1.90 10.40 -10.67
N THR A 148 2.29 9.59 -11.64
CA THR A 148 1.41 8.59 -12.25
C THR A 148 2.00 7.20 -12.05
N VAL A 149 1.18 6.26 -11.60
CA VAL A 149 1.54 4.84 -11.52
C VAL A 149 0.57 4.06 -12.40
N ALA A 150 1.09 3.43 -13.42
CA ALA A 150 0.32 2.65 -14.39
C ALA A 150 0.79 1.20 -14.40
N ASN A 151 -0.14 0.25 -14.45
CA ASN A 151 0.17 -1.16 -14.62
C ASN A 151 -0.71 -1.80 -15.68
N SER A 152 -0.15 -2.75 -16.44
CA SER A 152 -0.93 -3.62 -17.30
C SER A 152 -1.86 -4.51 -16.44
N GLY A 153 -3.07 -4.76 -16.91
CA GLY A 153 -4.02 -5.61 -16.22
C GLY A 153 -5.09 -6.12 -17.20
N ALA A 154 -5.28 -7.43 -17.25
CA ALA A 154 -6.26 -8.08 -18.13
C ALA A 154 -7.73 -7.81 -17.72
N GLY A 155 -7.96 -7.20 -16.54
CA GLY A 155 -9.27 -6.77 -16.08
C GLY A 155 -9.79 -5.54 -16.82
N GLY A 156 -11.11 -5.42 -16.96
CA GLY A 156 -11.75 -4.18 -17.43
C GLY A 156 -11.61 -3.03 -16.41
N PRO A 157 -12.15 -1.83 -16.72
CA PRO A 157 -12.08 -0.68 -15.83
C PRO A 157 -12.71 -1.01 -14.47
N LEU A 158 -12.08 -0.52 -13.40
CA LEU A 158 -12.61 -0.59 -12.04
C LEU A 158 -13.62 0.55 -11.81
N ASP A 159 -14.46 0.41 -10.81
CA ASP A 159 -15.41 1.46 -10.45
C ASP A 159 -14.69 2.69 -9.89
N ALA A 160 -14.49 3.68 -10.74
CA ALA A 160 -13.80 4.93 -10.39
C ALA A 160 -14.50 5.71 -9.26
N GLY A 161 -15.82 5.50 -9.05
CA GLY A 161 -16.58 6.15 -7.99
C GLY A 161 -16.31 5.57 -6.61
N HIS A 162 -15.91 4.31 -6.54
CA HIS A 162 -15.75 3.57 -5.28
C HIS A 162 -14.34 3.03 -5.02
N ILE A 163 -13.41 3.14 -6.00
CA ILE A 163 -12.08 2.53 -5.90
C ILE A 163 -11.25 3.03 -4.70
N PHE A 164 -11.54 4.23 -4.20
CA PHE A 164 -10.90 4.82 -3.02
C PHE A 164 -11.68 4.60 -1.72
N ASP A 165 -12.83 3.92 -1.77
CA ASP A 165 -13.60 3.62 -0.58
C ASP A 165 -12.88 2.60 0.30
N ARG A 166 -13.09 2.70 1.61
CA ARG A 166 -12.53 1.75 2.58
C ARG A 166 -13.11 0.36 2.32
N PHE A 167 -12.23 -0.64 2.29
CA PHE A 167 -12.55 -2.06 2.05
C PHE A 167 -13.02 -2.38 0.63
N TYR A 168 -12.96 -1.43 -0.30
CA TYR A 168 -13.24 -1.73 -1.69
C TYR A 168 -12.18 -2.67 -2.28
N GLN A 169 -12.63 -3.72 -2.97
CA GLN A 169 -11.80 -4.68 -3.68
C GLN A 169 -12.50 -5.05 -4.98
N GLY A 170 -12.02 -4.55 -6.11
CA GLY A 170 -12.57 -4.90 -7.43
C GLY A 170 -12.39 -6.38 -7.78
N ALA A 171 -11.25 -6.96 -7.44
CA ALA A 171 -11.00 -8.40 -7.43
C ALA A 171 -10.34 -8.77 -6.10
N LYS A 172 -10.88 -9.76 -5.40
CA LYS A 172 -10.27 -10.27 -4.17
C LYS A 172 -8.94 -10.93 -4.52
N LYS A 173 -7.84 -10.33 -4.09
CA LYS A 173 -6.51 -10.95 -4.11
C LYS A 173 -6.06 -11.25 -2.69
N GLU A 174 -5.45 -12.41 -2.50
CA GLU A 174 -4.96 -12.85 -1.20
C GLU A 174 -4.02 -11.79 -0.61
N GLY A 175 -4.24 -11.42 0.65
CA GLY A 175 -3.45 -10.43 1.36
C GLY A 175 -3.80 -8.95 1.07
N SER A 176 -4.76 -8.65 0.19
CA SER A 176 -5.27 -7.28 0.00
C SER A 176 -6.26 -6.92 1.11
N THR A 177 -6.09 -5.75 1.73
CA THR A 177 -6.98 -5.27 2.80
C THR A 177 -8.11 -4.36 2.30
N GLY A 178 -8.02 -3.89 1.06
CA GLY A 178 -8.93 -2.86 0.53
C GLY A 178 -8.77 -1.48 1.19
N LEU A 179 -7.67 -1.24 1.89
CA LEU A 179 -7.42 0.03 2.58
C LEU A 179 -6.29 0.85 1.96
N GLY A 180 -5.47 0.28 1.09
CA GLY A 180 -4.31 0.97 0.53
C GLY A 180 -4.68 2.23 -0.24
N LEU A 181 -5.65 2.16 -1.14
CA LEU A 181 -6.14 3.32 -1.91
C LEU A 181 -6.92 4.30 -1.04
N ALA A 182 -7.65 3.83 -0.02
CA ALA A 182 -8.30 4.70 0.96
C ALA A 182 -7.27 5.52 1.78
N VAL A 183 -6.10 4.94 2.09
CA VAL A 183 -4.99 5.68 2.71
C VAL A 183 -4.45 6.76 1.76
N VAL A 184 -4.24 6.42 0.47
CA VAL A 184 -3.79 7.39 -0.53
C VAL A 184 -4.76 8.57 -0.61
N ASP A 185 -6.06 8.31 -0.73
CA ASP A 185 -7.07 9.34 -0.79
C ASP A 185 -7.14 10.21 0.48
N ALA A 186 -7.05 9.58 1.67
CA ALA A 186 -7.03 10.31 2.94
C ALA A 186 -5.81 11.25 3.05
N VAL A 187 -4.62 10.82 2.63
CA VAL A 187 -3.44 11.66 2.59
C VAL A 187 -3.60 12.78 1.55
N CYS A 188 -4.09 12.46 0.36
CA CYS A 188 -4.34 13.46 -0.67
C CYS A 188 -5.30 14.55 -0.17
N ARG A 189 -6.39 14.18 0.46
CA ARG A 189 -7.33 15.15 1.08
C ARG A 189 -6.67 16.01 2.15
N LEU A 190 -5.83 15.42 3.01
CA LEU A 190 -5.12 16.16 4.07
C LEU A 190 -4.25 17.28 3.52
N TYR A 191 -3.59 17.04 2.37
CA TYR A 191 -2.68 18.01 1.73
C TYR A 191 -3.29 18.78 0.55
N GLY A 192 -4.58 18.65 0.31
CA GLY A 192 -5.24 19.31 -0.83
C GLY A 192 -4.76 18.80 -2.19
N LEU A 193 -4.22 17.58 -2.25
CA LEU A 193 -3.83 16.91 -3.48
C LEU A 193 -5.05 16.28 -4.15
N LYS A 194 -4.98 16.04 -5.45
CA LYS A 194 -6.03 15.35 -6.19
C LYS A 194 -5.52 13.98 -6.64
N VAL A 195 -6.20 12.92 -6.21
CA VAL A 195 -5.96 11.57 -6.72
C VAL A 195 -7.07 11.18 -7.70
N ALA A 196 -6.71 10.50 -8.78
CA ALA A 196 -7.65 10.03 -9.78
C ALA A 196 -7.24 8.64 -10.30
N TYR A 197 -8.24 7.91 -10.77
CA TYR A 197 -8.07 6.65 -11.47
C TYR A 197 -8.60 6.76 -12.88
N SER A 198 -7.91 6.15 -13.83
CA SER A 198 -8.36 5.95 -15.20
C SER A 198 -7.94 4.57 -15.71
N HIS A 199 -8.65 4.09 -16.71
CA HIS A 199 -8.29 2.87 -17.44
C HIS A 199 -8.18 3.21 -18.93
N THR A 200 -6.98 3.08 -19.49
CA THR A 200 -6.69 3.44 -20.87
C THR A 200 -5.70 2.44 -21.46
N ASP A 201 -5.95 1.98 -22.66
CA ASP A 201 -5.08 1.06 -23.42
C ASP A 201 -4.72 -0.22 -22.64
N GLY A 202 -5.70 -0.78 -21.90
CA GLY A 202 -5.51 -1.99 -21.10
C GLY A 202 -4.65 -1.78 -19.85
N ARG A 203 -4.46 -0.54 -19.42
CA ARG A 203 -3.69 -0.18 -18.22
C ARG A 203 -4.56 0.50 -17.18
N HIS A 204 -4.38 0.12 -15.93
CA HIS A 204 -4.91 0.82 -14.77
C HIS A 204 -3.93 1.93 -14.39
N CYS A 205 -4.37 3.17 -14.39
CA CYS A 205 -3.56 4.34 -14.11
C CYS A 205 -4.08 5.07 -12.87
N PHE A 206 -3.21 5.29 -11.89
CA PHE A 206 -3.45 6.11 -10.73
C PHE A 206 -2.58 7.36 -10.80
N THR A 207 -3.21 8.53 -10.71
CA THR A 207 -2.53 9.82 -10.85
C THR A 207 -2.74 10.65 -9.61
N VAL A 208 -1.67 11.23 -9.06
CA VAL A 208 -1.70 12.22 -7.98
C VAL A 208 -1.21 13.54 -8.54
N ASP A 209 -2.08 14.56 -8.51
CA ASP A 209 -1.75 15.93 -8.90
C ASP A 209 -1.41 16.76 -7.67
N PHE A 210 -0.29 17.46 -7.75
CA PHE A 210 0.21 18.36 -6.72
C PHE A 210 -0.08 19.82 -7.14
N PRO A 211 -0.78 20.60 -6.32
CA PRO A 211 -1.08 21.99 -6.64
C PRO A 211 0.19 22.84 -6.73
N ALA A 212 0.04 24.04 -7.34
CA ALA A 212 1.13 25.02 -7.49
C ALA A 212 1.57 25.60 -6.13
#